data_dd66fbf9fce686d2fc0522d757d31ee2
#
_entry.id   dd66fbf9fce686d2fc0522d757d31ee2
#
_cell.length_a   1.000
_cell.length_b   1.000
_cell.length_c   1.000
_cell.angle_alpha   90.00
_cell.angle_beta   90.00
_cell.angle_gamma   90.00
#
_symmetry.space_group_name_H-M   'P 1'
#
loop_
_entity.id
_entity.type
_entity.pdbx_description
1 polymer ?
#
loop_
_entity_poly.entity_id
_entity_poly.type
_entity_poly.pdbx_seq_one_letter_code
_entity_poly.pdbx_strand_id
1 'polypeptide(L)'
;MLKFRNSYEVMQAVAQFLAERGIPFNIEKQSQNSNYIYDIFLPEGLKNATRPLGGKYVSLDLKGPTGVEIKRRLLFDTISRYGDLYSELLKHNEVSSFLLIYIEGKVPTSVYSYIYHKYKGRFHILSLEQFLGIQLPRNTRGSVISEATYDWRNDRDRTMEHAKVSIAENNFSLFLGAGVSMSANLPCWWNLLAGMINRCKQGIFKEADLDQLTKVCCNSSIVMGRFIRMMMESKSNEEEFYQCLHEALYNGVDSYSSPLITEICHLIQFKRQQAQSIITYNFDDVMERALKSNGIGNYSIFGQNQPQQQFPIYHVHGFVPFENKENIKSLPVLSEEEYHRVYANSYNWSNVEQIHALSRTTCIFIGLSMTDPNLRRLLDIANKDSEADPRHFVFLPCIDSFGKNKAAEVKNNEAMRIQKEMFEELGLRVVWYKGHNDELPKFIKALYG
;
A
#
# COMPACT_ATOMS: atom_id res chain seq x y z
N MET A 1 13.85 -2.54 -27.95
CA MET A 1 13.61 -3.20 -26.66
C MET A 1 12.50 -2.45 -25.96
N LEU A 2 11.30 -3.03 -25.86
CA LEU A 2 10.18 -2.42 -25.15
C LEU A 2 10.55 -2.35 -23.67
N LYS A 3 10.59 -1.13 -23.10
CA LYS A 3 10.84 -0.95 -21.66
C LYS A 3 9.49 -0.96 -20.95
N PHE A 4 9.12 -2.10 -20.41
CA PHE A 4 7.98 -2.21 -19.52
C PHE A 4 8.39 -1.79 -18.10
N ARG A 5 7.59 -0.94 -17.47
CA ARG A 5 7.90 -0.36 -16.16
C ARG A 5 7.41 -1.23 -15.00
N ASN A 6 6.35 -2.03 -15.22
CA ASN A 6 5.73 -2.87 -14.19
C ASN A 6 5.00 -4.09 -14.77
N SER A 7 4.56 -4.99 -13.89
CA SER A 7 3.85 -6.22 -14.26
C SER A 7 2.51 -5.95 -14.97
N TYR A 8 1.88 -4.82 -14.71
CA TYR A 8 0.60 -4.46 -15.33
C TYR A 8 0.76 -4.07 -16.80
N GLU A 9 1.76 -3.26 -17.15
CA GLU A 9 2.07 -2.95 -18.57
C GLU A 9 2.33 -4.25 -19.36
N VAL A 10 2.95 -5.22 -18.71
CA VAL A 10 3.18 -6.54 -19.30
C VAL A 10 1.87 -7.31 -19.46
N MET A 11 1.02 -7.27 -18.44
CA MET A 11 -0.32 -7.90 -18.51
C MET A 11 -1.15 -7.27 -19.63
N GLN A 12 -1.10 -5.95 -19.81
CA GLN A 12 -1.74 -5.26 -20.92
C GLN A 12 -1.15 -5.67 -22.28
N ALA A 13 0.17 -5.75 -22.40
CA ALA A 13 0.81 -6.20 -23.63
C ALA A 13 0.46 -7.66 -23.97
N VAL A 14 0.38 -8.53 -22.97
CA VAL A 14 -0.07 -9.92 -23.12
C VAL A 14 -1.56 -9.96 -23.51
N ALA A 15 -2.40 -9.19 -22.84
CA ALA A 15 -3.83 -9.10 -23.15
C ALA A 15 -4.07 -8.56 -24.57
N GLN A 16 -3.37 -7.50 -24.95
CA GLN A 16 -3.43 -6.94 -26.30
C GLN A 16 -2.98 -7.98 -27.35
N PHE A 17 -1.87 -8.67 -27.11
CA PHE A 17 -1.38 -9.75 -27.98
C PHE A 17 -2.42 -10.84 -28.18
N LEU A 18 -3.12 -11.26 -27.12
CA LEU A 18 -4.18 -12.26 -27.17
C LEU A 18 -5.41 -11.75 -27.93
N ALA A 19 -5.79 -10.51 -27.64
CA ALA A 19 -6.92 -9.83 -28.25
C ALA A 19 -6.77 -9.69 -29.77
N GLU A 20 -5.64 -9.18 -30.24
CA GLU A 20 -5.31 -9.00 -31.64
C GLU A 20 -5.35 -10.33 -32.44
N ARG A 21 -5.23 -11.45 -31.71
CA ARG A 21 -5.27 -12.81 -32.29
C ARG A 21 -6.58 -13.54 -32.06
N GLY A 22 -7.57 -12.85 -31.42
CA GLY A 22 -8.89 -13.41 -31.15
C GLY A 22 -8.89 -14.60 -30.18
N ILE A 23 -7.93 -14.64 -29.27
CA ILE A 23 -7.83 -15.70 -28.26
C ILE A 23 -8.72 -15.30 -27.08
N PRO A 24 -9.69 -16.13 -26.67
CA PRO A 24 -10.49 -15.86 -25.47
C PRO A 24 -9.62 -15.87 -24.21
N PHE A 25 -9.77 -14.84 -23.39
CA PHE A 25 -9.10 -14.77 -22.09
C PHE A 25 -9.92 -14.00 -21.06
N ASN A 26 -9.64 -14.24 -19.79
CA ASN A 26 -10.14 -13.48 -18.65
C ASN A 26 -8.93 -12.92 -17.91
N ILE A 27 -8.99 -11.65 -17.55
CA ILE A 27 -8.00 -11.02 -16.68
C ILE A 27 -8.47 -11.23 -15.24
N GLU A 28 -7.53 -11.51 -14.33
CA GLU A 28 -7.76 -11.64 -12.88
C GLU A 28 -8.92 -12.59 -12.54
N LYS A 29 -8.95 -13.77 -13.17
CA LYS A 29 -9.97 -14.77 -12.89
C LYS A 29 -9.66 -15.51 -11.58
N GLN A 30 -10.60 -15.49 -10.65
CA GLN A 30 -10.52 -16.27 -9.43
C GLN A 30 -10.65 -17.77 -9.70
N SER A 31 -9.85 -18.57 -9.01
CA SER A 31 -9.99 -20.02 -8.93
C SER A 31 -11.35 -20.40 -8.32
N GLN A 32 -11.94 -21.50 -8.78
CA GLN A 32 -13.22 -22.00 -8.24
C GLN A 32 -13.04 -22.78 -6.94
N ASN A 33 -11.87 -23.32 -6.70
CA ASN A 33 -11.60 -24.24 -5.59
C ASN A 33 -10.53 -23.74 -4.61
N SER A 34 -10.01 -22.54 -4.84
CA SER A 34 -9.03 -21.89 -3.95
C SER A 34 -9.16 -20.36 -4.01
N ASN A 35 -8.56 -19.65 -3.08
CA ASN A 35 -8.50 -18.19 -3.09
C ASN A 35 -7.47 -17.63 -4.10
N TYR A 36 -6.96 -18.48 -4.98
CA TYR A 36 -5.98 -18.10 -5.97
C TYR A 36 -6.63 -17.37 -7.14
N ILE A 37 -5.94 -16.35 -7.67
CA ILE A 37 -6.38 -15.54 -8.80
C ILE A 37 -5.27 -15.56 -9.85
N TYR A 38 -5.64 -15.91 -11.07
CA TYR A 38 -4.75 -15.88 -12.24
C TYR A 38 -4.60 -14.44 -12.74
N ASP A 39 -3.41 -14.01 -13.08
CA ASP A 39 -3.21 -12.73 -13.77
C ASP A 39 -3.98 -12.74 -15.11
N ILE A 40 -3.86 -13.82 -15.87
CA ILE A 40 -4.67 -14.08 -17.07
C ILE A 40 -5.09 -15.56 -17.07
N PHE A 41 -6.32 -15.82 -17.47
CA PHE A 41 -6.83 -17.17 -17.64
C PHE A 41 -7.28 -17.37 -19.09
N LEU A 42 -6.80 -18.43 -19.73
CA LEU A 42 -7.14 -18.82 -21.08
C LEU A 42 -8.07 -20.03 -21.03
N PRO A 43 -9.39 -19.87 -21.27
CA PRO A 43 -10.35 -20.99 -21.16
C PRO A 43 -10.04 -22.14 -22.14
N GLU A 44 -9.52 -21.82 -23.30
CA GLU A 44 -9.21 -22.81 -24.37
C GLU A 44 -7.71 -23.07 -24.55
N GLY A 45 -6.84 -22.36 -23.79
CA GLY A 45 -5.39 -22.39 -23.95
C GLY A 45 -4.92 -21.80 -25.28
N LEU A 46 -3.72 -22.22 -25.72
CA LEU A 46 -3.13 -21.82 -27.00
C LEU A 46 -2.87 -23.07 -27.84
N LYS A 47 -3.82 -23.43 -28.68
CA LYS A 47 -3.74 -24.64 -29.54
C LYS A 47 -2.80 -24.41 -30.73
N ASN A 48 -1.91 -25.37 -31.00
CA ASN A 48 -1.00 -25.35 -32.13
C ASN A 48 -0.09 -24.10 -32.20
N ALA A 49 0.20 -23.50 -31.06
CA ALA A 49 1.13 -22.38 -30.96
C ALA A 49 2.56 -22.84 -31.08
N THR A 50 3.42 -21.98 -31.64
CA THR A 50 4.88 -22.18 -31.65
C THR A 50 5.55 -20.97 -31.03
N ARG A 51 6.63 -21.20 -30.27
CA ARG A 51 7.44 -20.15 -29.66
C ARG A 51 8.83 -20.08 -30.19
N PRO A 52 9.48 -18.91 -30.23
CA PRO A 52 10.89 -18.80 -30.63
C PRO A 52 11.80 -19.38 -29.54
N LEU A 53 12.76 -20.20 -29.92
CA LEU A 53 13.79 -20.75 -29.04
C LEU A 53 15.09 -20.98 -29.84
N GLY A 54 16.16 -20.26 -29.52
CA GLY A 54 17.47 -20.46 -30.16
C GLY A 54 17.48 -20.29 -31.68
N GLY A 55 16.73 -19.33 -32.23
CA GLY A 55 16.61 -19.06 -33.65
C GLY A 55 15.68 -20.03 -34.42
N LYS A 56 15.00 -20.94 -33.72
CA LYS A 56 14.01 -21.87 -34.30
C LYS A 56 12.67 -21.69 -33.61
N TYR A 57 11.58 -22.13 -34.26
CA TYR A 57 10.27 -22.21 -33.63
C TYR A 57 10.03 -23.62 -33.11
N VAL A 58 9.65 -23.74 -31.84
CA VAL A 58 9.31 -25.01 -31.19
C VAL A 58 7.84 -24.98 -30.74
N SER A 59 7.22 -26.16 -30.72
CA SER A 59 5.82 -26.28 -30.29
C SER A 59 5.63 -25.76 -28.88
N LEU A 60 4.57 -24.97 -28.71
CA LEU A 60 4.02 -24.51 -27.41
C LEU A 60 2.56 -24.91 -27.40
N ASP A 61 2.26 -26.10 -26.88
CA ASP A 61 0.88 -26.61 -26.86
C ASP A 61 0.28 -26.48 -25.46
N LEU A 62 -0.42 -25.37 -25.23
CA LEU A 62 -1.17 -25.12 -24.01
C LEU A 62 -2.63 -25.60 -24.21
N LYS A 63 -2.86 -26.89 -23.99
CA LYS A 63 -4.17 -27.52 -24.19
C LYS A 63 -5.11 -27.24 -23.03
N GLY A 64 -6.35 -26.80 -23.38
CA GLY A 64 -7.43 -26.58 -22.41
C GLY A 64 -7.20 -25.39 -21.47
N PRO A 65 -7.94 -25.32 -20.38
CA PRO A 65 -7.85 -24.22 -19.43
C PRO A 65 -6.42 -24.00 -18.95
N THR A 66 -5.91 -22.77 -19.12
CA THR A 66 -4.52 -22.43 -18.82
C THR A 66 -4.47 -21.18 -17.94
N GLY A 67 -3.84 -21.33 -16.75
CA GLY A 67 -3.50 -20.22 -15.91
C GLY A 67 -2.22 -19.54 -16.39
N VAL A 68 -2.20 -18.21 -16.41
CA VAL A 68 -1.03 -17.41 -16.80
C VAL A 68 -0.69 -16.46 -15.66
N GLU A 69 0.57 -16.48 -15.27
CA GLU A 69 1.15 -15.57 -14.28
C GLU A 69 2.26 -14.72 -14.88
N ILE A 70 2.33 -13.47 -14.46
CA ILE A 70 3.29 -12.49 -14.96
C ILE A 70 4.16 -12.01 -13.81
N LYS A 71 5.47 -12.15 -13.96
CA LYS A 71 6.44 -11.72 -12.94
C LYS A 71 7.50 -10.82 -13.56
N ARG A 72 7.84 -9.74 -12.87
CA ARG A 72 8.91 -8.85 -13.33
C ARG A 72 10.23 -9.58 -13.38
N ARG A 73 10.62 -10.24 -12.29
CA ARG A 73 11.82 -11.09 -12.20
C ARG A 73 11.46 -12.52 -11.88
N LEU A 74 12.25 -13.43 -12.40
CA LEU A 74 12.09 -14.85 -12.16
C LEU A 74 13.24 -15.37 -11.31
N LEU A 75 12.92 -15.76 -10.07
CA LEU A 75 13.82 -16.43 -9.14
C LEU A 75 13.52 -17.94 -9.10
N PHE A 76 14.50 -18.73 -8.68
CA PHE A 76 14.30 -20.18 -8.54
C PHE A 76 13.17 -20.53 -7.57
N ASP A 77 13.09 -19.83 -6.44
CA ASP A 77 12.02 -20.00 -5.45
C ASP A 77 10.63 -19.65 -5.99
N THR A 78 10.54 -18.62 -6.84
CA THR A 78 9.33 -18.26 -7.56
C THR A 78 8.86 -19.40 -8.46
N ILE A 79 9.77 -20.01 -9.19
CA ILE A 79 9.48 -21.15 -10.08
C ILE A 79 8.98 -22.35 -9.27
N SER A 80 9.62 -22.65 -8.14
CA SER A 80 9.22 -23.76 -7.26
C SER A 80 7.81 -23.54 -6.71
N ARG A 81 7.54 -22.35 -6.17
CA ARG A 81 6.23 -21.97 -5.62
C ARG A 81 5.10 -22.08 -6.64
N TYR A 82 5.29 -21.57 -7.85
CA TYR A 82 4.27 -21.71 -8.90
C TYR A 82 4.15 -23.12 -9.44
N GLY A 83 5.19 -23.92 -9.37
CA GLY A 83 5.12 -25.34 -9.69
C GLY A 83 4.29 -26.12 -8.68
N ASP A 84 4.40 -25.81 -7.39
CA ASP A 84 3.61 -26.44 -6.34
C ASP A 84 2.15 -25.99 -6.42
N LEU A 85 1.90 -24.69 -6.63
CA LEU A 85 0.57 -24.15 -6.90
C LEU A 85 -0.09 -24.81 -8.11
N TYR A 86 0.63 -24.92 -9.24
CA TYR A 86 0.11 -25.60 -10.41
C TYR A 86 -0.27 -27.06 -10.10
N SER A 87 0.54 -27.75 -9.30
CA SER A 87 0.27 -29.13 -8.92
C SER A 87 -1.00 -29.25 -8.08
N GLU A 88 -1.31 -28.25 -7.28
CA GLU A 88 -2.55 -28.17 -6.50
C GLU A 88 -3.76 -27.87 -7.39
N LEU A 89 -3.69 -26.87 -8.23
CA LEU A 89 -4.74 -26.51 -9.20
C LEU A 89 -5.07 -27.66 -10.17
N LEU A 90 -4.05 -28.43 -10.55
CA LEU A 90 -4.23 -29.60 -11.39
C LEU A 90 -5.02 -30.73 -10.70
N LYS A 91 -4.89 -30.92 -9.39
CA LYS A 91 -5.67 -31.91 -8.61
C LYS A 91 -7.16 -31.63 -8.65
N HIS A 92 -7.53 -30.36 -8.73
CA HIS A 92 -8.93 -29.92 -8.81
C HIS A 92 -9.46 -29.84 -10.25
N ASN A 93 -8.70 -30.26 -11.26
CA ASN A 93 -9.04 -30.19 -12.68
C ASN A 93 -9.41 -28.79 -13.19
N GLU A 94 -8.95 -27.76 -12.50
CA GLU A 94 -9.25 -26.37 -12.83
C GLU A 94 -8.43 -25.85 -14.01
N VAL A 95 -7.18 -26.25 -14.08
CA VAL A 95 -6.28 -25.95 -15.20
C VAL A 95 -5.66 -27.22 -15.78
N SER A 96 -5.46 -27.21 -17.09
CA SER A 96 -4.78 -28.27 -17.82
C SER A 96 -3.31 -27.92 -18.07
N SER A 97 -3.00 -26.62 -18.14
CA SER A 97 -1.65 -26.10 -18.37
C SER A 97 -1.43 -24.84 -17.55
N PHE A 98 -0.17 -24.46 -17.36
CA PHE A 98 0.22 -23.25 -16.64
C PHE A 98 1.37 -22.56 -17.35
N LEU A 99 1.33 -21.22 -17.43
CA LEU A 99 2.32 -20.40 -18.10
C LEU A 99 2.82 -19.31 -17.17
N LEU A 100 4.11 -19.27 -16.93
CA LEU A 100 4.77 -18.21 -16.18
C LEU A 100 5.54 -17.32 -17.17
N ILE A 101 5.15 -16.05 -17.25
CA ILE A 101 5.78 -15.03 -18.09
C ILE A 101 6.66 -14.14 -17.21
N TYR A 102 7.90 -13.90 -17.64
CA TYR A 102 8.82 -13.01 -16.93
C TYR A 102 9.41 -11.95 -17.86
N ILE A 103 9.81 -10.81 -17.29
CA ILE A 103 10.36 -9.66 -18.02
C ILE A 103 11.88 -9.66 -17.94
N GLU A 104 12.41 -9.81 -16.73
CA GLU A 104 13.85 -9.70 -16.44
C GLU A 104 14.42 -11.02 -15.93
N GLY A 105 15.64 -11.31 -16.31
CA GLY A 105 16.36 -12.51 -15.89
C GLY A 105 16.65 -13.48 -17.02
N LYS A 106 17.41 -14.53 -16.71
CA LYS A 106 17.68 -15.65 -17.61
C LYS A 106 17.41 -16.94 -16.85
N VAL A 107 16.61 -17.80 -17.42
CA VAL A 107 16.38 -19.14 -16.88
C VAL A 107 17.40 -20.08 -17.49
N PRO A 108 18.23 -20.79 -16.71
CA PRO A 108 19.15 -21.77 -17.21
C PRO A 108 18.43 -22.91 -17.98
N THR A 109 19.04 -23.44 -19.04
CA THR A 109 18.46 -24.52 -19.82
C THR A 109 18.15 -25.77 -18.99
N SER A 110 18.95 -26.03 -17.95
CA SER A 110 18.72 -27.11 -17.00
C SER A 110 17.41 -26.97 -16.23
N VAL A 111 17.04 -25.76 -15.88
CA VAL A 111 15.77 -25.46 -15.18
C VAL A 111 14.58 -25.68 -16.11
N TYR A 112 14.66 -25.26 -17.36
CA TYR A 112 13.63 -25.57 -18.37
C TYR A 112 13.42 -27.06 -18.53
N SER A 113 14.53 -27.82 -18.66
CA SER A 113 14.49 -29.30 -18.82
C SER A 113 13.87 -29.95 -17.58
N TYR A 114 14.27 -29.51 -16.37
CA TYR A 114 13.73 -30.02 -15.14
C TYR A 114 12.21 -29.81 -15.05
N ILE A 115 11.74 -28.59 -15.31
CA ILE A 115 10.32 -28.23 -15.27
C ILE A 115 9.52 -29.01 -16.31
N TYR A 116 10.04 -29.09 -17.54
CA TYR A 116 9.40 -29.83 -18.63
C TYR A 116 9.17 -31.29 -18.25
N HIS A 117 10.18 -31.96 -17.66
CA HIS A 117 10.05 -33.35 -17.22
C HIS A 117 9.16 -33.49 -15.97
N LYS A 118 9.35 -32.64 -14.95
CA LYS A 118 8.57 -32.70 -13.71
C LYS A 118 7.06 -32.53 -13.98
N TYR A 119 6.68 -31.60 -14.84
CA TYR A 119 5.29 -31.27 -15.11
C TYR A 119 4.80 -31.80 -16.48
N LYS A 120 5.47 -32.75 -17.05
CA LYS A 120 5.09 -33.45 -18.30
C LYS A 120 4.77 -32.49 -19.46
N GLY A 121 5.54 -31.42 -19.61
CA GLY A 121 5.35 -30.43 -20.64
C GLY A 121 4.08 -29.56 -20.53
N ARG A 122 3.47 -29.47 -19.36
CA ARG A 122 2.24 -28.67 -19.12
C ARG A 122 2.48 -27.39 -18.32
N PHE A 123 3.64 -27.24 -17.72
CA PHE A 123 4.07 -26.01 -17.07
C PHE A 123 5.19 -25.39 -17.93
N HIS A 124 4.94 -24.17 -18.39
CA HIS A 124 5.86 -23.45 -19.27
C HIS A 124 6.35 -22.15 -18.64
N ILE A 125 7.57 -21.78 -18.96
CA ILE A 125 8.16 -20.50 -18.54
C ILE A 125 8.66 -19.81 -19.81
N LEU A 126 8.21 -18.57 -20.02
CA LEU A 126 8.59 -17.77 -21.19
C LEU A 126 9.04 -16.37 -20.75
N SER A 127 10.06 -15.83 -21.41
CA SER A 127 10.23 -14.38 -21.35
C SER A 127 9.07 -13.69 -22.08
N LEU A 128 8.78 -12.44 -21.74
CA LEU A 128 7.78 -11.67 -22.46
C LEU A 128 8.08 -11.59 -23.95
N GLU A 129 9.35 -11.44 -24.33
CA GLU A 129 9.78 -11.43 -25.73
C GLU A 129 9.46 -12.75 -26.44
N GLN A 130 9.69 -13.87 -25.77
CA GLN A 130 9.32 -15.19 -26.30
C GLN A 130 7.80 -15.34 -26.44
N PHE A 131 7.04 -14.81 -25.48
CA PHE A 131 5.58 -14.86 -25.52
C PHE A 131 5.02 -14.00 -26.68
N LEU A 132 5.47 -12.78 -26.83
CA LEU A 132 5.05 -11.87 -27.91
C LEU A 132 5.50 -12.36 -29.30
N GLY A 133 6.53 -13.20 -29.35
CA GLY A 133 7.00 -13.87 -30.58
C GLY A 133 6.26 -15.17 -30.94
N ILE A 134 5.23 -15.56 -30.17
CA ILE A 134 4.43 -16.77 -30.47
C ILE A 134 3.71 -16.60 -31.81
N GLN A 135 3.80 -17.66 -32.64
CA GLN A 135 3.02 -17.78 -33.86
C GLN A 135 1.83 -18.72 -33.66
N LEU A 136 0.69 -18.29 -34.15
CA LEU A 136 -0.57 -19.02 -34.11
C LEU A 136 -1.06 -19.31 -35.54
N PRO A 137 -1.77 -20.43 -35.75
CA PRO A 137 -2.35 -20.72 -37.07
C PRO A 137 -3.38 -19.60 -37.43
N ARG A 138 -3.36 -19.21 -38.71
CA ARG A 138 -4.22 -18.15 -39.27
C ARG A 138 -5.68 -18.60 -39.36
N ASN A 139 -6.42 -18.71 -38.27
CA ASN A 139 -7.89 -18.79 -38.33
C ASN A 139 -8.48 -18.55 -36.94
N THR A 140 -8.67 -17.30 -36.60
CA THR A 140 -9.68 -16.92 -35.59
C THR A 140 -10.11 -15.47 -35.88
N ARG A 141 -11.37 -15.25 -36.19
CA ARG A 141 -11.98 -13.93 -36.23
C ARG A 141 -12.26 -13.49 -34.81
N GLY A 142 -11.67 -12.37 -34.42
CA GLY A 142 -11.79 -11.81 -33.08
C GLY A 142 -13.16 -11.18 -32.81
N SER A 143 -13.64 -11.40 -31.61
CA SER A 143 -14.64 -10.55 -31.00
C SER A 143 -13.97 -9.28 -30.45
N VAL A 144 -14.62 -8.15 -30.66
CA VAL A 144 -14.18 -6.84 -30.14
C VAL A 144 -14.14 -6.91 -28.61
N ILE A 145 -12.96 -6.69 -28.04
CA ILE A 145 -12.81 -6.59 -26.59
C ILE A 145 -13.17 -5.17 -26.20
N SER A 146 -14.11 -5.04 -25.26
CA SER A 146 -14.27 -3.80 -24.51
C SER A 146 -12.98 -3.58 -23.69
N GLU A 147 -12.41 -2.38 -23.73
CA GLU A 147 -11.35 -1.99 -22.81
C GLU A 147 -11.76 -2.38 -21.39
N ALA A 148 -11.08 -3.35 -20.81
CA ALA A 148 -11.34 -3.75 -19.43
C ALA A 148 -10.95 -2.58 -18.54
N THR A 149 -11.95 -1.85 -18.07
CA THR A 149 -11.76 -0.83 -17.05
C THR A 149 -11.25 -1.51 -15.78
N TYR A 150 -10.23 -0.93 -15.15
CA TYR A 150 -9.70 -1.43 -13.88
C TYR A 150 -10.83 -1.66 -12.86
N ASP A 151 -11.03 -2.91 -12.50
CA ASP A 151 -11.98 -3.31 -11.46
C ASP A 151 -11.33 -3.25 -10.07
N TRP A 152 -11.30 -2.03 -9.52
CA TRP A 152 -10.71 -1.78 -8.21
C TRP A 152 -11.41 -2.55 -7.06
N ARG A 153 -12.69 -2.96 -7.22
CA ARG A 153 -13.42 -3.70 -6.19
C ARG A 153 -12.88 -5.12 -6.06
N ASN A 154 -12.75 -5.79 -7.17
CA ASN A 154 -12.20 -7.14 -7.23
C ASN A 154 -10.74 -7.15 -6.75
N ASP A 155 -9.95 -6.17 -7.20
CA ASP A 155 -8.56 -6.00 -6.77
C ASP A 155 -8.45 -5.73 -5.26
N ARG A 156 -9.33 -4.88 -4.71
CA ARG A 156 -9.44 -4.64 -3.26
C ARG A 156 -9.73 -5.92 -2.48
N ASP A 157 -10.76 -6.66 -2.90
CA ASP A 157 -11.22 -7.86 -2.18
C ASP A 157 -10.11 -8.92 -2.15
N ARG A 158 -9.40 -9.08 -3.26
CA ARG A 158 -8.18 -9.90 -3.37
C ARG A 158 -7.07 -9.41 -2.44
N THR A 159 -6.79 -8.11 -2.43
CA THR A 159 -5.76 -7.54 -1.57
C THR A 159 -6.12 -7.73 -0.09
N MET A 160 -7.39 -7.65 0.26
CA MET A 160 -7.86 -7.95 1.62
C MET A 160 -7.60 -9.39 2.04
N GLU A 161 -7.83 -10.37 1.16
CA GLU A 161 -7.49 -11.77 1.47
C GLU A 161 -5.99 -11.97 1.68
N HIS A 162 -5.16 -11.33 0.86
CA HIS A 162 -3.71 -11.34 1.08
C HIS A 162 -3.33 -10.70 2.43
N ALA A 163 -3.97 -9.59 2.81
CA ALA A 163 -3.71 -8.94 4.10
C ALA A 163 -4.09 -9.84 5.28
N LYS A 164 -5.24 -10.53 5.23
CA LYS A 164 -5.66 -11.49 6.27
C LYS A 164 -4.63 -12.60 6.46
N VAL A 165 -4.20 -13.23 5.37
CA VAL A 165 -3.20 -14.30 5.40
C VAL A 165 -1.88 -13.77 5.97
N SER A 166 -1.42 -12.60 5.50
CA SER A 166 -0.15 -12.01 5.97
C SER A 166 -0.16 -11.71 7.47
N ILE A 167 -1.27 -11.20 8.01
CA ILE A 167 -1.42 -10.91 9.45
C ILE A 167 -1.54 -12.20 10.29
N ALA A 168 -2.13 -13.24 9.73
CA ALA A 168 -2.26 -14.52 10.42
C ALA A 168 -0.92 -15.25 10.56
N GLU A 169 -0.06 -15.12 9.55
CA GLU A 169 1.19 -15.88 9.45
C GLU A 169 2.44 -15.11 9.91
N ASN A 170 2.39 -13.76 9.88
CA ASN A 170 3.55 -12.93 10.16
C ASN A 170 3.32 -11.92 11.27
N ASN A 171 4.41 -11.44 11.86
CA ASN A 171 4.39 -10.27 12.71
C ASN A 171 4.02 -9.02 11.88
N PHE A 172 3.23 -8.12 12.49
CA PHE A 172 2.83 -6.89 11.83
C PHE A 172 3.00 -5.66 12.72
N SER A 173 3.18 -4.51 12.07
CA SER A 173 3.20 -3.19 12.70
C SER A 173 2.17 -2.27 12.02
N LEU A 174 1.52 -1.41 12.78
CA LEU A 174 0.56 -0.44 12.27
C LEU A 174 1.24 0.90 12.06
N PHE A 175 1.06 1.49 10.88
CA PHE A 175 1.44 2.87 10.58
C PHE A 175 0.18 3.72 10.53
N LEU A 176 0.04 4.62 11.49
CA LEU A 176 -1.19 5.40 11.67
C LEU A 176 -0.96 6.88 11.32
N GLY A 177 -1.92 7.46 10.60
CA GLY A 177 -1.91 8.87 10.25
C GLY A 177 -3.15 9.62 10.74
N ALA A 178 -3.23 10.90 10.37
CA ALA A 178 -4.27 11.82 10.83
C ALA A 178 -5.70 11.33 10.61
N GLY A 179 -5.94 10.49 9.59
CA GLY A 179 -7.26 9.90 9.34
C GLY A 179 -7.77 9.06 10.52
N VAL A 180 -6.90 8.43 11.32
CA VAL A 180 -7.32 7.71 12.52
C VAL A 180 -7.83 8.68 13.57
N SER A 181 -7.10 9.75 13.87
CA SER A 181 -7.50 10.76 14.85
C SER A 181 -8.70 11.59 14.38
N MET A 182 -8.81 11.86 13.07
CA MET A 182 -9.99 12.51 12.46
C MET A 182 -11.27 11.69 12.66
N SER A 183 -11.20 10.38 12.71
CA SER A 183 -12.37 9.54 13.02
C SER A 183 -12.91 9.76 14.44
N ALA A 184 -12.10 10.31 15.34
CA ALA A 184 -12.45 10.73 16.70
C ALA A 184 -12.60 12.26 16.83
N ASN A 185 -12.87 12.95 15.73
CA ASN A 185 -13.10 14.39 15.62
C ASN A 185 -11.89 15.29 15.93
N LEU A 186 -10.67 14.76 15.91
CA LEU A 186 -9.48 15.59 15.94
C LEU A 186 -9.27 16.25 14.55
N PRO A 187 -8.57 17.40 14.50
CA PRO A 187 -8.36 18.11 13.23
C PRO A 187 -7.47 17.33 12.27
N CYS A 188 -7.73 17.46 10.98
CA CYS A 188 -6.74 17.13 9.97
C CYS A 188 -5.58 18.12 10.01
N TRP A 189 -4.49 17.83 9.30
CA TRP A 189 -3.30 18.71 9.27
C TRP A 189 -3.62 20.18 8.93
N TRP A 190 -4.43 20.40 7.89
CA TRP A 190 -4.81 21.76 7.49
C TRP A 190 -5.68 22.47 8.54
N ASN A 191 -6.62 21.77 9.15
CA ASN A 191 -7.45 22.32 10.21
C ASN A 191 -6.63 22.61 11.48
N LEU A 192 -5.63 21.81 11.77
CA LEU A 192 -4.68 22.06 12.85
C LEU A 192 -3.91 23.36 12.63
N LEU A 193 -3.33 23.53 11.43
CA LEU A 193 -2.61 24.75 11.07
C LEU A 193 -3.55 25.99 11.09
N ALA A 194 -4.76 25.86 10.56
CA ALA A 194 -5.79 26.90 10.63
C ALA A 194 -6.14 27.28 12.09
N GLY A 195 -6.32 26.26 12.93
CA GLY A 195 -6.55 26.43 14.36
C GLY A 195 -5.42 27.18 15.08
N MET A 196 -4.17 26.90 14.70
CA MET A 196 -3.00 27.61 15.22
C MET A 196 -2.97 29.08 14.77
N ILE A 197 -3.25 29.35 13.48
CA ILE A 197 -3.31 30.71 12.92
C ILE A 197 -4.34 31.54 13.68
N ASN A 198 -5.54 30.99 13.91
CA ASN A 198 -6.61 31.69 14.66
C ASN A 198 -6.24 32.01 16.12
N ARG A 199 -5.33 31.24 16.70
CA ARG A 199 -4.87 31.42 18.10
C ARG A 199 -3.65 32.31 18.25
N CYS A 200 -2.96 32.60 17.15
CA CYS A 200 -1.88 33.56 17.18
C CYS A 200 -2.42 34.94 17.66
N LYS A 201 -2.08 35.33 18.87
CA LYS A 201 -2.62 36.49 19.61
C LYS A 201 -2.56 37.84 18.89
N GLN A 202 -1.97 37.90 17.72
CA GLN A 202 -1.82 39.16 16.94
C GLN A 202 -2.55 39.13 15.60
N GLY A 203 -3.51 38.25 15.46
CA GLY A 203 -4.69 38.19 14.60
C GLY A 203 -4.79 39.04 13.34
N ILE A 204 -3.66 39.20 12.60
CA ILE A 204 -3.70 39.78 11.25
C ILE A 204 -4.39 38.80 10.29
N PHE A 205 -4.10 37.49 10.45
CA PHE A 205 -4.67 36.44 9.62
C PHE A 205 -5.78 35.69 10.38
N LYS A 206 -6.80 35.29 9.62
CA LYS A 206 -7.94 34.48 10.09
C LYS A 206 -8.07 33.23 9.25
N GLU A 207 -8.91 32.29 9.68
CA GLU A 207 -9.23 31.09 8.92
C GLU A 207 -9.65 31.38 7.47
N ALA A 208 -10.38 32.50 7.26
CA ALA A 208 -10.77 32.94 5.92
C ALA A 208 -9.58 33.24 4.97
N ASP A 209 -8.39 33.48 5.53
CA ASP A 209 -7.18 33.78 4.74
C ASP A 209 -6.36 32.51 4.44
N LEU A 210 -6.79 31.33 4.90
CA LEU A 210 -6.05 30.10 4.80
C LEU A 210 -5.71 29.70 3.35
N ASP A 211 -6.66 29.89 2.43
CA ASP A 211 -6.45 29.59 1.01
C ASP A 211 -5.36 30.48 0.38
N GLN A 212 -5.31 31.74 0.76
CA GLN A 212 -4.30 32.69 0.29
C GLN A 212 -2.95 32.37 0.92
N LEU A 213 -2.92 32.10 2.23
CA LEU A 213 -1.70 31.68 2.93
C LEU A 213 -1.14 30.39 2.39
N THR A 214 -2.00 29.44 2.05
CA THR A 214 -1.59 28.18 1.39
C THR A 214 -0.86 28.45 0.07
N LYS A 215 -1.34 29.39 -0.75
CA LYS A 215 -0.66 29.82 -1.99
C LYS A 215 0.66 30.52 -1.71
N VAL A 216 0.71 31.42 -0.71
CA VAL A 216 1.94 32.07 -0.25
C VAL A 216 2.98 31.04 0.19
N CYS A 217 2.55 29.96 0.84
CA CYS A 217 3.37 28.85 1.28
C CYS A 217 3.55 27.75 0.20
N CYS A 218 3.41 28.09 -1.07
CA CYS A 218 3.64 27.19 -2.21
C CYS A 218 2.80 25.90 -2.16
N ASN A 219 1.61 25.92 -1.59
CA ASN A 219 0.73 24.78 -1.36
C ASN A 219 1.41 23.66 -0.52
N SER A 220 2.39 24.02 0.31
CA SER A 220 3.11 23.09 1.17
C SER A 220 2.71 23.24 2.63
N SER A 221 2.23 22.17 3.24
CA SER A 221 1.86 22.16 4.66
C SER A 221 3.08 22.33 5.58
N ILE A 222 4.24 21.87 5.15
CA ILE A 222 5.50 21.98 5.92
C ILE A 222 6.00 23.43 5.91
N VAL A 223 5.93 24.09 4.74
CA VAL A 223 6.25 25.52 4.61
C VAL A 223 5.25 26.36 5.40
N MET A 224 3.96 25.99 5.41
CA MET A 224 2.96 26.65 6.26
C MET A 224 3.28 26.49 7.75
N GLY A 225 3.72 25.32 8.17
CA GLY A 225 4.19 25.08 9.55
C GLY A 225 5.34 26.04 9.93
N ARG A 226 6.32 26.20 9.05
CA ARG A 226 7.41 27.18 9.23
C ARG A 226 6.90 28.62 9.29
N PHE A 227 5.99 28.99 8.42
CA PHE A 227 5.37 30.32 8.41
C PHE A 227 4.68 30.62 9.74
N ILE A 228 3.88 29.69 10.28
CA ILE A 228 3.22 29.82 11.59
C ILE A 228 4.26 29.95 12.70
N ARG A 229 5.29 29.13 12.68
CA ARG A 229 6.38 29.19 13.68
C ARG A 229 7.05 30.56 13.67
N MET A 230 7.43 31.07 12.52
CA MET A 230 8.03 32.41 12.39
C MET A 230 7.10 33.52 12.86
N MET A 231 5.80 33.43 12.62
CA MET A 231 4.81 34.37 13.14
C MET A 231 4.76 34.38 14.68
N MET A 232 5.01 33.22 15.30
CA MET A 232 5.00 33.08 16.75
C MET A 232 6.36 33.40 17.39
N GLU A 233 7.48 32.91 16.84
CA GLU A 233 8.84 33.08 17.39
C GLU A 233 9.30 34.52 17.48
N SER A 234 8.78 35.43 16.65
CA SER A 234 9.10 36.86 16.77
C SER A 234 8.70 37.48 18.10
N LYS A 235 7.87 36.77 18.94
CA LYS A 235 7.21 37.31 20.13
C LYS A 235 6.87 36.28 21.23
N SER A 236 7.10 35.00 21.02
CA SER A 236 6.67 33.92 21.92
C SER A 236 7.79 32.92 22.18
N ASN A 237 7.78 32.31 23.37
CA ASN A 237 8.70 31.21 23.68
C ASN A 237 8.15 29.85 23.17
N GLU A 238 8.96 28.80 23.27
CA GLU A 238 8.56 27.42 22.85
C GLU A 238 7.31 26.92 23.59
N GLU A 239 7.09 27.38 24.82
CA GLU A 239 5.95 27.00 25.64
C GLU A 239 4.64 27.56 25.08
N GLU A 240 4.60 28.82 24.65
CA GLU A 240 3.42 29.40 23.98
C GLU A 240 3.11 28.72 22.64
N PHE A 241 4.13 28.35 21.88
CA PHE A 241 3.96 27.57 20.64
C PHE A 241 3.32 26.21 20.93
N TYR A 242 3.85 25.49 21.92
CA TYR A 242 3.30 24.20 22.34
C TYR A 242 1.87 24.32 22.85
N GLN A 243 1.57 25.32 23.67
CA GLN A 243 0.22 25.57 24.17
C GLN A 243 -0.75 25.85 23.00
N CYS A 244 -0.35 26.67 22.05
CA CYS A 244 -1.15 26.97 20.85
C CYS A 244 -1.43 25.69 20.04
N LEU A 245 -0.43 24.84 19.84
CA LEU A 245 -0.57 23.56 19.16
C LEU A 245 -1.49 22.61 19.94
N HIS A 246 -1.31 22.49 21.25
CA HIS A 246 -2.15 21.66 22.12
C HIS A 246 -3.62 22.10 22.05
N GLU A 247 -3.89 23.39 22.19
CA GLU A 247 -5.24 23.93 22.10
C GLU A 247 -5.85 23.76 20.69
N ALA A 248 -5.05 23.91 19.64
CA ALA A 248 -5.51 23.67 18.27
C ALA A 248 -5.84 22.20 18.00
N LEU A 249 -5.09 21.29 18.63
CA LEU A 249 -5.25 19.84 18.46
C LEU A 249 -6.49 19.30 19.20
N TYR A 250 -6.76 19.80 20.39
CA TYR A 250 -7.77 19.24 21.30
C TYR A 250 -9.02 20.10 21.51
N ASN A 251 -9.15 21.20 20.79
CA ASN A 251 -10.29 22.11 20.97
C ASN A 251 -11.62 21.45 20.55
N GLY A 252 -12.55 21.39 21.49
CA GLY A 252 -13.91 20.88 21.24
C GLY A 252 -13.98 19.35 21.08
N VAL A 253 -12.97 18.62 21.52
CA VAL A 253 -12.95 17.16 21.46
C VAL A 253 -13.45 16.59 22.79
N ASP A 254 -14.70 16.14 22.82
CA ASP A 254 -15.32 15.53 23.99
C ASP A 254 -15.16 14.02 24.08
N SER A 255 -14.84 13.36 22.99
CA SER A 255 -14.70 11.91 22.89
C SER A 255 -13.54 11.52 21.99
N TYR A 256 -12.78 10.52 22.42
CA TYR A 256 -11.61 9.97 21.70
C TYR A 256 -11.89 8.56 21.15
N SER A 257 -13.15 8.21 20.97
CA SER A 257 -13.57 6.92 20.46
C SER A 257 -14.22 7.03 19.10
N SER A 258 -13.93 6.07 18.24
CA SER A 258 -14.60 5.91 16.95
C SER A 258 -14.68 4.43 16.60
N PRO A 259 -15.56 4.03 15.65
CA PRO A 259 -15.57 2.66 15.14
C PRO A 259 -14.21 2.23 14.61
N LEU A 260 -13.47 3.11 13.93
CA LEU A 260 -12.15 2.78 13.39
C LEU A 260 -11.13 2.49 14.50
N ILE A 261 -11.06 3.35 15.51
CA ILE A 261 -10.17 3.19 16.67
C ILE A 261 -10.50 1.91 17.43
N THR A 262 -11.79 1.64 17.64
CA THR A 262 -12.26 0.40 18.29
C THR A 262 -11.78 -0.84 17.54
N GLU A 263 -11.93 -0.88 16.21
CA GLU A 263 -11.49 -2.03 15.43
C GLU A 263 -9.97 -2.18 15.36
N ILE A 264 -9.21 -1.08 15.41
CA ILE A 264 -7.74 -1.12 15.54
C ILE A 264 -7.34 -1.72 16.90
N CYS A 265 -8.01 -1.32 18.00
CA CYS A 265 -7.76 -1.91 19.33
C CYS A 265 -8.09 -3.42 19.35
N HIS A 266 -9.21 -3.82 18.76
CA HIS A 266 -9.58 -5.23 18.63
C HIS A 266 -8.57 -6.01 17.80
N LEU A 267 -8.10 -5.48 16.65
CA LEU A 267 -7.06 -6.12 15.85
C LEU A 267 -5.82 -6.41 16.69
N ILE A 268 -5.34 -5.43 17.46
CA ILE A 268 -4.18 -5.59 18.35
C ILE A 268 -4.47 -6.62 19.45
N GLN A 269 -5.67 -6.59 20.02
CA GLN A 269 -6.08 -7.50 21.10
C GLN A 269 -6.16 -8.94 20.60
N PHE A 270 -6.85 -9.20 19.49
CA PHE A 270 -7.04 -10.54 18.93
C PHE A 270 -5.76 -11.11 18.32
N LYS A 271 -4.88 -10.26 17.80
CA LYS A 271 -3.59 -10.65 17.20
C LYS A 271 -2.40 -10.22 18.05
N ARG A 272 -2.55 -10.25 19.39
CA ARG A 272 -1.56 -9.71 20.34
C ARG A 272 -0.15 -10.28 20.19
N GLN A 273 -0.03 -11.54 19.79
CA GLN A 273 1.27 -12.18 19.61
C GLN A 273 1.99 -11.71 18.34
N GLN A 274 1.24 -11.39 17.29
CA GLN A 274 1.76 -10.93 16.01
C GLN A 274 1.93 -9.41 15.96
N ALA A 275 1.10 -8.65 16.72
CA ALA A 275 1.18 -7.19 16.77
C ALA A 275 2.45 -6.73 17.50
N GLN A 276 3.35 -6.05 16.79
CA GLN A 276 4.65 -5.64 17.32
C GLN A 276 4.64 -4.20 17.84
N SER A 277 4.09 -3.27 17.06
CA SER A 277 4.11 -1.84 17.40
C SER A 277 3.04 -1.05 16.65
N ILE A 278 2.77 0.13 17.16
CA ILE A 278 2.20 1.25 16.40
C ILE A 278 3.32 2.25 16.10
N ILE A 279 3.39 2.69 14.85
CA ILE A 279 4.18 3.84 14.41
C ILE A 279 3.19 4.90 13.97
N THR A 280 3.15 6.03 14.68
CA THR A 280 2.17 7.08 14.38
C THR A 280 2.84 8.38 13.97
N TYR A 281 2.23 9.03 12.97
CA TYR A 281 2.57 10.38 12.51
C TYR A 281 1.74 11.44 13.23
N ASN A 282 0.77 11.00 14.06
CA ASN A 282 -0.08 11.86 14.84
C ASN A 282 0.62 12.33 16.12
N PHE A 283 0.31 13.53 16.53
CA PHE A 283 0.84 14.12 17.76
C PHE A 283 0.05 13.69 19.00
N ASP A 284 -1.23 13.33 18.81
CA ASP A 284 -2.18 13.06 19.89
C ASP A 284 -1.96 11.71 20.60
N ASP A 285 -2.61 11.54 21.76
CA ASP A 285 -2.59 10.35 22.61
C ASP A 285 -3.86 9.47 22.48
N VAL A 286 -4.60 9.61 21.39
CA VAL A 286 -5.87 8.89 21.18
C VAL A 286 -5.69 7.37 21.22
N MET A 287 -4.65 6.84 20.60
CA MET A 287 -4.41 5.41 20.56
C MET A 287 -3.99 4.87 21.93
N GLU A 288 -3.17 5.61 22.68
CA GLU A 288 -2.78 5.26 24.05
C GLU A 288 -3.99 5.11 24.96
N ARG A 289 -4.88 6.09 24.91
CA ARG A 289 -6.10 6.11 25.72
C ARG A 289 -7.06 5.00 25.32
N ALA A 290 -7.24 4.79 24.02
CA ALA A 290 -8.09 3.73 23.49
C ALA A 290 -7.56 2.32 23.86
N LEU A 291 -6.29 2.06 23.71
CA LEU A 291 -5.67 0.79 24.09
C LEU A 291 -5.77 0.54 25.59
N LYS A 292 -5.48 1.56 26.40
CA LYS A 292 -5.62 1.48 27.86
C LYS A 292 -7.05 1.18 28.28
N SER A 293 -8.04 1.81 27.65
CA SER A 293 -9.48 1.54 27.90
C SER A 293 -9.89 0.12 27.52
N ASN A 294 -9.19 -0.51 26.58
CA ASN A 294 -9.37 -1.91 26.18
C ASN A 294 -8.47 -2.87 26.96
N GLY A 295 -7.84 -2.44 28.07
CA GLY A 295 -7.01 -3.29 28.93
C GLY A 295 -5.63 -3.63 28.33
N ILE A 296 -5.19 -2.93 27.30
CA ILE A 296 -3.87 -3.13 26.67
C ILE A 296 -2.90 -2.10 27.22
N GLY A 297 -1.96 -2.58 28.07
CA GLY A 297 -0.87 -1.75 28.56
C GLY A 297 0.02 -1.31 27.40
N ASN A 298 0.29 -0.01 27.31
CA ASN A 298 1.07 0.59 26.26
C ASN A 298 1.96 1.72 26.79
N TYR A 299 2.94 2.13 26.01
CA TYR A 299 3.80 3.26 26.32
C TYR A 299 4.20 4.03 25.07
N SER A 300 4.32 5.35 25.18
CA SER A 300 4.67 6.25 24.08
C SER A 300 6.17 6.44 23.99
N ILE A 301 6.71 6.36 22.78
CA ILE A 301 8.10 6.59 22.44
C ILE A 301 8.16 7.78 21.48
N PHE A 302 8.81 8.86 21.91
CA PHE A 302 8.96 10.11 21.15
C PHE A 302 10.37 10.68 21.21
N GLY A 303 11.35 9.82 21.51
CA GLY A 303 12.78 10.13 21.62
C GLY A 303 13.57 8.86 21.94
N GLN A 304 14.77 9.03 22.45
CA GLN A 304 15.59 7.90 22.94
C GLN A 304 15.12 7.48 24.34
N ASN A 305 14.03 6.75 24.40
CA ASN A 305 13.47 6.22 25.64
C ASN A 305 13.96 4.79 25.88
N GLN A 306 14.01 4.38 27.15
CA GLN A 306 14.32 2.98 27.47
C GLN A 306 13.13 2.08 27.14
N PRO A 307 13.36 0.87 26.58
CA PRO A 307 12.31 -0.10 26.31
C PRO A 307 11.54 -0.48 27.58
N GLN A 308 10.23 -0.64 27.48
CA GLN A 308 9.35 -1.14 28.52
C GLN A 308 8.68 -2.43 28.06
N GLN A 309 8.18 -3.23 29.03
CA GLN A 309 7.48 -4.50 28.71
C GLN A 309 6.02 -4.33 28.25
N GLN A 310 5.65 -3.13 27.80
CA GLN A 310 4.31 -2.81 27.34
C GLN A 310 4.29 -2.66 25.83
N PHE A 311 3.12 -2.51 25.23
CA PHE A 311 2.97 -2.36 23.78
C PHE A 311 3.49 -0.99 23.33
N PRO A 312 4.49 -0.94 22.44
CA PRO A 312 5.13 0.32 22.04
C PRO A 312 4.31 1.10 21.02
N ILE A 313 4.23 2.43 21.22
CA ILE A 313 3.67 3.40 20.28
C ILE A 313 4.75 4.44 19.99
N TYR A 314 5.24 4.46 18.76
CA TYR A 314 6.29 5.35 18.30
C TYR A 314 5.71 6.59 17.65
N HIS A 315 5.86 7.76 18.28
CA HIS A 315 5.47 9.07 17.76
C HIS A 315 6.61 9.68 16.94
N VAL A 316 6.70 9.31 15.67
CA VAL A 316 7.84 9.67 14.80
C VAL A 316 7.90 11.14 14.43
N HIS A 317 6.80 11.87 14.60
CA HIS A 317 6.70 13.31 14.38
C HIS A 317 6.58 14.13 15.69
N GLY A 318 6.73 13.49 16.87
CA GLY A 318 6.58 14.12 18.17
C GLY A 318 5.26 13.81 18.85
N PHE A 319 5.15 14.18 20.11
CA PHE A 319 4.06 13.77 20.98
C PHE A 319 3.50 14.94 21.80
N VAL A 320 2.20 15.13 21.76
CA VAL A 320 1.45 16.18 22.46
C VAL A 320 0.28 15.52 23.19
N PRO A 321 0.46 15.03 24.43
CA PRO A 321 -0.60 14.36 25.18
C PRO A 321 -1.65 15.34 25.68
N PHE A 322 -2.89 14.88 25.82
CA PHE A 322 -4.01 15.69 26.28
C PHE A 322 -3.84 16.24 27.72
N GLU A 323 -3.40 15.39 28.63
CA GLU A 323 -3.40 15.72 30.08
C GLU A 323 -2.13 16.43 30.55
N ASN A 324 -1.06 16.48 29.80
CA ASN A 324 0.25 16.95 30.27
C ASN A 324 0.71 18.18 29.51
N LYS A 325 0.17 19.35 29.88
CA LYS A 325 0.44 20.63 29.23
C LYS A 325 1.82 21.23 29.54
N GLU A 326 2.48 20.79 30.63
CA GLU A 326 3.65 21.49 31.18
C GLU A 326 4.99 20.81 30.87
N ASN A 327 5.01 19.61 30.32
CA ASN A 327 6.25 18.86 30.02
C ASN A 327 6.50 18.70 28.54
N ILE A 328 7.02 19.75 27.91
CA ILE A 328 7.50 19.70 26.52
C ILE A 328 8.82 18.91 26.48
N LYS A 329 8.70 17.59 26.26
CA LYS A 329 9.89 16.74 26.13
C LYS A 329 10.31 16.51 24.68
N SER A 330 9.47 16.86 23.71
CA SER A 330 9.72 16.69 22.28
C SER A 330 8.99 17.74 21.49
N LEU A 331 9.73 18.55 20.74
CA LEU A 331 9.12 19.45 19.75
C LEU A 331 8.55 18.61 18.60
N PRO A 332 7.29 18.84 18.22
CA PRO A 332 6.68 18.15 17.10
C PRO A 332 7.34 18.57 15.78
N VAL A 333 7.40 17.62 14.83
CA VAL A 333 7.89 17.86 13.46
C VAL A 333 6.76 18.53 12.67
N LEU A 334 6.63 19.83 12.83
CA LEU A 334 5.58 20.65 12.21
C LEU A 334 6.11 21.51 11.08
N SER A 335 7.33 22.04 11.22
CA SER A 335 7.93 22.97 10.27
C SER A 335 8.97 22.31 9.38
N GLU A 336 9.29 23.00 8.29
CA GLU A 336 10.32 22.58 7.34
C GLU A 336 11.68 22.32 8.01
N GLU A 337 12.03 23.06 9.07
CA GLU A 337 13.32 22.93 9.76
C GLU A 337 13.40 21.65 10.59
N GLU A 338 12.33 21.31 11.34
CA GLU A 338 12.26 20.04 12.06
C GLU A 338 12.29 18.88 11.07
N TYR A 339 11.56 19.04 9.96
CA TYR A 339 11.53 18.04 8.91
C TYR A 339 12.91 17.78 8.31
N HIS A 340 13.65 18.85 8.00
CA HIS A 340 15.02 18.75 7.49
C HIS A 340 15.97 18.08 8.48
N ARG A 341 15.81 18.33 9.78
CA ARG A 341 16.62 17.66 10.82
C ARG A 341 16.40 16.15 10.86
N VAL A 342 15.15 15.69 10.74
CA VAL A 342 14.84 14.27 10.67
C VAL A 342 15.32 13.65 9.37
N TYR A 343 15.14 14.35 8.26
CA TYR A 343 15.48 13.89 6.92
C TYR A 343 17.01 13.78 6.71
N ALA A 344 17.77 14.79 7.16
CA ALA A 344 19.21 14.84 6.97
C ALA A 344 19.97 13.78 7.79
N ASN A 345 19.40 13.33 8.91
CA ASN A 345 20.01 12.32 9.77
C ASN A 345 19.38 10.94 9.53
N SER A 346 20.02 10.13 8.68
CA SER A 346 19.56 8.76 8.40
C SER A 346 19.53 7.87 9.64
N TYR A 347 20.31 8.16 10.65
CA TYR A 347 20.37 7.45 11.94
C TYR A 347 19.50 8.09 13.02
N ASN A 348 18.61 9.02 12.66
CA ASN A 348 17.61 9.51 13.59
C ASN A 348 16.79 8.31 14.08
N TRP A 349 16.54 8.26 15.38
CA TRP A 349 15.82 7.14 16.02
C TRP A 349 14.49 6.83 15.30
N SER A 350 13.74 7.85 14.89
CA SER A 350 12.46 7.67 14.21
C SER A 350 12.62 7.03 12.83
N ASN A 351 13.69 7.33 12.09
CA ASN A 351 13.99 6.68 10.81
C ASN A 351 14.38 5.22 11.02
N VAL A 352 15.22 4.95 12.06
CA VAL A 352 15.70 3.60 12.38
C VAL A 352 14.53 2.68 12.75
N GLU A 353 13.61 3.15 13.62
CA GLU A 353 12.43 2.35 14.02
C GLU A 353 11.49 2.07 12.86
N GLN A 354 11.28 3.05 11.98
CA GLN A 354 10.46 2.85 10.78
C GLN A 354 11.11 1.84 9.82
N ILE A 355 12.41 1.98 9.53
CA ILE A 355 13.13 1.02 8.68
C ILE A 355 13.12 -0.38 9.30
N HIS A 356 13.30 -0.48 10.62
CA HIS A 356 13.23 -1.76 11.33
C HIS A 356 11.86 -2.43 11.15
N ALA A 357 10.77 -1.69 11.36
CA ALA A 357 9.43 -2.21 11.14
C ALA A 357 9.20 -2.63 9.67
N LEU A 358 9.55 -1.74 8.73
CA LEU A 358 9.44 -2.01 7.28
C LEU A 358 10.27 -3.21 6.83
N SER A 359 11.40 -3.49 7.50
CA SER A 359 12.26 -4.62 7.14
C SER A 359 11.85 -5.94 7.80
N ARG A 360 11.19 -5.91 8.95
CA ARG A 360 10.98 -7.10 9.79
C ARG A 360 9.52 -7.54 9.92
N THR A 361 8.57 -6.65 9.64
CA THR A 361 7.14 -6.93 9.85
C THR A 361 6.33 -6.64 8.58
N THR A 362 5.13 -7.21 8.51
CA THR A 362 4.10 -6.73 7.59
C THR A 362 3.57 -5.40 8.12
N CYS A 363 3.74 -4.31 7.38
CA CYS A 363 3.25 -3.01 7.79
C CYS A 363 1.89 -2.71 7.18
N ILE A 364 0.97 -2.18 8.02
CA ILE A 364 -0.39 -1.83 7.63
C ILE A 364 -0.57 -0.33 7.85
N PHE A 365 -0.80 0.40 6.77
CA PHE A 365 -0.93 1.85 6.76
C PHE A 365 -2.40 2.26 6.79
N ILE A 366 -2.82 2.98 7.83
CA ILE A 366 -4.21 3.38 8.06
C ILE A 366 -4.28 4.88 8.32
N GLY A 367 -5.14 5.59 7.58
CA GLY A 367 -5.36 7.01 7.78
C GLY A 367 -4.21 7.92 7.37
N LEU A 368 -3.25 7.41 6.61
CA LEU A 368 -2.13 8.15 6.05
C LEU A 368 -2.44 8.58 4.61
N SER A 369 -2.14 9.82 4.27
CA SER A 369 -2.25 10.34 2.89
C SER A 369 -1.15 9.81 1.97
N MET A 370 -0.10 9.23 2.53
CA MET A 370 1.10 8.75 1.83
C MET A 370 1.86 9.86 1.08
N THR A 371 1.65 11.10 1.47
CA THR A 371 2.33 12.28 0.87
C THR A 371 3.61 12.66 1.60
N ASP A 372 3.87 12.11 2.77
CA ASP A 372 5.08 12.37 3.54
C ASP A 372 6.34 11.92 2.77
N PRO A 373 7.24 12.87 2.39
CA PRO A 373 8.40 12.52 1.56
C PRO A 373 9.42 11.63 2.29
N ASN A 374 9.52 11.75 3.63
CA ASN A 374 10.42 10.91 4.40
C ASN A 374 9.92 9.46 4.47
N LEU A 375 8.63 9.26 4.72
CA LEU A 375 8.02 7.92 4.66
C LEU A 375 8.24 7.27 3.29
N ARG A 376 7.98 8.00 2.20
CA ARG A 376 8.19 7.49 0.85
C ARG A 376 9.64 7.11 0.59
N ARG A 377 10.60 7.91 1.06
CA ARG A 377 12.03 7.60 1.00
C ARG A 377 12.37 6.33 1.80
N LEU A 378 11.81 6.16 3.01
CA LEU A 378 12.05 4.99 3.84
C LEU A 378 11.45 3.71 3.22
N LEU A 379 10.28 3.81 2.60
CA LEU A 379 9.67 2.72 1.83
C LEU A 379 10.56 2.31 0.65
N ASP A 380 11.05 3.29 -0.13
CA ASP A 380 11.95 3.03 -1.25
C ASP A 380 13.25 2.35 -0.80
N ILE A 381 13.84 2.81 0.31
CA ILE A 381 15.03 2.18 0.90
C ILE A 381 14.73 0.75 1.35
N ALA A 382 13.63 0.53 2.07
CA ALA A 382 13.28 -0.79 2.59
C ALA A 382 12.90 -1.79 1.49
N ASN A 383 12.37 -1.30 0.36
CA ASN A 383 11.98 -2.13 -0.78
C ASN A 383 13.10 -2.33 -1.80
N LYS A 384 14.18 -1.56 -1.75
CA LYS A 384 15.24 -1.54 -2.78
C LYS A 384 15.91 -2.88 -3.03
N ASP A 385 16.09 -3.67 -1.98
CA ASP A 385 16.70 -5.00 -2.03
C ASP A 385 15.64 -6.12 -2.06
N SER A 386 14.35 -5.77 -2.07
CA SER A 386 13.25 -6.71 -2.07
C SER A 386 12.89 -7.08 -3.49
N GLU A 387 13.37 -8.22 -3.96
CA GLU A 387 12.89 -8.86 -5.21
C GLU A 387 11.53 -9.56 -5.02
N ALA A 388 10.95 -9.47 -3.82
CA ALA A 388 9.70 -10.11 -3.45
C ALA A 388 8.47 -9.27 -3.85
N ASP A 389 7.32 -9.93 -3.96
CA ASP A 389 6.01 -9.27 -4.08
C ASP A 389 5.79 -8.26 -2.94
N PRO A 390 5.06 -7.17 -3.17
CA PRO A 390 4.73 -6.20 -2.13
C PRO A 390 4.12 -6.88 -0.90
N ARG A 391 4.72 -6.63 0.27
CA ARG A 391 4.35 -7.31 1.54
C ARG A 391 3.60 -6.43 2.52
N HIS A 392 3.51 -5.14 2.25
CA HIS A 392 2.83 -4.17 3.09
C HIS A 392 1.49 -3.77 2.48
N PHE A 393 0.59 -3.25 3.30
CA PHE A 393 -0.78 -2.89 2.87
C PHE A 393 -1.09 -1.46 3.25
N VAL A 394 -1.68 -0.70 2.33
CA VAL A 394 -2.14 0.66 2.56
C VAL A 394 -3.62 0.79 2.27
N PHE A 395 -4.38 1.34 3.22
CA PHE A 395 -5.79 1.65 3.06
C PHE A 395 -5.93 3.08 2.55
N LEU A 396 -6.50 3.25 1.35
CA LEU A 396 -6.67 4.55 0.71
C LEU A 396 -8.11 4.79 0.28
N PRO A 397 -8.59 6.04 0.38
CA PRO A 397 -9.90 6.39 -0.16
C PRO A 397 -9.91 6.28 -1.69
N CYS A 398 -11.05 5.82 -2.25
CA CYS A 398 -11.26 5.83 -3.69
C CYS A 398 -11.17 7.25 -4.25
N ILE A 399 -10.59 7.39 -5.44
CA ILE A 399 -10.50 8.66 -6.15
C ILE A 399 -11.87 8.98 -6.77
N ASP A 400 -12.41 10.17 -6.48
CA ASP A 400 -13.64 10.70 -7.08
C ASP A 400 -13.45 12.14 -7.63
N SER A 401 -12.19 12.57 -7.72
CA SER A 401 -11.80 13.95 -8.06
C SER A 401 -12.25 14.40 -9.46
N PHE A 402 -12.48 13.46 -10.38
CA PHE A 402 -12.90 13.78 -11.75
C PHE A 402 -14.44 13.88 -11.90
N GLY A 403 -15.20 13.64 -10.82
CA GLY A 403 -16.65 13.72 -10.78
C GLY A 403 -17.34 12.34 -10.75
N LYS A 404 -18.69 12.33 -10.94
CA LYS A 404 -19.54 11.14 -10.72
C LYS A 404 -20.23 10.60 -11.97
N ASN A 405 -20.00 11.20 -13.16
CA ASN A 405 -20.58 10.69 -14.40
C ASN A 405 -19.74 9.53 -14.97
N LYS A 406 -20.28 8.81 -15.95
CA LYS A 406 -19.62 7.62 -16.54
C LYS A 406 -18.22 7.91 -17.10
N ALA A 407 -18.01 9.06 -17.71
CA ALA A 407 -16.68 9.47 -18.23
C ALA A 407 -15.70 9.79 -17.09
N ALA A 408 -16.20 10.38 -16.00
CA ALA A 408 -15.41 10.63 -14.79
C ALA A 408 -15.06 9.33 -14.06
N GLU A 409 -15.96 8.35 -14.05
CA GLU A 409 -15.69 7.03 -13.47
C GLU A 409 -14.51 6.33 -14.16
N VAL A 410 -14.44 6.38 -15.48
CA VAL A 410 -13.28 5.85 -16.24
C VAL A 410 -11.97 6.55 -15.81
N LYS A 411 -11.98 7.88 -15.67
CA LYS A 411 -10.81 8.65 -15.23
C LYS A 411 -10.43 8.34 -13.78
N ASN A 412 -11.43 8.22 -12.88
CA ASN A 412 -11.19 7.85 -11.48
C ASN A 412 -10.56 6.46 -11.38
N ASN A 413 -11.08 5.47 -12.11
CA ASN A 413 -10.55 4.11 -12.12
C ASN A 413 -9.14 4.07 -12.68
N GLU A 414 -8.86 4.81 -13.75
CA GLU A 414 -7.51 4.90 -14.32
C GLU A 414 -6.52 5.58 -13.35
N ALA A 415 -6.94 6.65 -12.66
CA ALA A 415 -6.12 7.30 -11.66
C ALA A 415 -5.81 6.37 -10.47
N MET A 416 -6.81 5.58 -10.01
CA MET A 416 -6.59 4.56 -8.97
C MET A 416 -5.64 3.47 -9.43
N ARG A 417 -5.74 3.02 -10.69
CA ARG A 417 -4.82 2.06 -11.28
C ARG A 417 -3.38 2.56 -11.26
N ILE A 418 -3.15 3.77 -11.77
CA ILE A 418 -1.81 4.39 -11.80
C ILE A 418 -1.26 4.59 -10.38
N GLN A 419 -2.11 5.06 -9.46
CA GLN A 419 -1.70 5.27 -8.07
C GLN A 419 -1.35 3.95 -7.37
N LYS A 420 -2.11 2.88 -7.62
CA LYS A 420 -1.78 1.53 -7.14
C LYS A 420 -0.39 1.11 -7.60
N GLU A 421 -0.09 1.23 -8.89
CA GLU A 421 1.21 0.86 -9.45
C GLU A 421 2.37 1.65 -8.80
N MET A 422 2.18 2.96 -8.59
CA MET A 422 3.14 3.79 -7.86
C MET A 422 3.41 3.29 -6.43
N PHE A 423 2.40 2.74 -5.76
CA PHE A 423 2.58 2.18 -4.41
C PHE A 423 3.16 0.77 -4.43
N GLU A 424 2.85 -0.03 -5.43
CA GLU A 424 3.46 -1.34 -5.62
C GLU A 424 4.98 -1.24 -5.85
N GLU A 425 5.44 -0.21 -6.54
CA GLU A 425 6.88 0.10 -6.66
C GLU A 425 7.54 0.41 -5.31
N LEU A 426 6.77 0.92 -4.34
CA LEU A 426 7.21 1.16 -2.95
C LEU A 426 6.99 -0.06 -2.03
N GLY A 427 6.60 -1.22 -2.56
CA GLY A 427 6.35 -2.42 -1.77
C GLY A 427 5.01 -2.45 -1.06
N LEU A 428 4.04 -1.64 -1.50
CA LEU A 428 2.72 -1.51 -0.89
C LEU A 428 1.62 -2.07 -1.79
N ARG A 429 0.69 -2.85 -1.22
CA ARG A 429 -0.57 -3.24 -1.84
C ARG A 429 -1.69 -2.32 -1.38
N VAL A 430 -2.50 -1.81 -2.30
CA VAL A 430 -3.54 -0.83 -1.98
C VAL A 430 -4.88 -1.51 -1.73
N VAL A 431 -5.51 -1.18 -0.61
CA VAL A 431 -6.90 -1.51 -0.28
C VAL A 431 -7.74 -0.25 -0.40
N TRP A 432 -8.56 -0.18 -1.44
CA TRP A 432 -9.42 0.96 -1.71
C TRP A 432 -10.69 0.93 -0.84
N TYR A 433 -11.08 2.07 -0.26
CA TYR A 433 -12.34 2.21 0.47
C TYR A 433 -13.09 3.49 0.07
N LYS A 434 -14.42 3.50 0.21
CA LYS A 434 -15.26 4.66 -0.06
C LYS A 434 -15.63 5.43 1.19
N GLY A 435 -15.95 4.73 2.26
CA GLY A 435 -16.39 5.32 3.52
C GLY A 435 -15.35 5.20 4.62
N HIS A 436 -14.83 6.34 5.08
CA HIS A 436 -13.81 6.38 6.13
C HIS A 436 -14.35 5.91 7.48
N ASN A 437 -15.60 6.30 7.82
CA ASN A 437 -16.19 6.01 9.11
C ASN A 437 -17.06 4.74 9.16
N ASP A 438 -17.39 4.17 8.01
CA ASP A 438 -18.31 3.02 7.92
C ASP A 438 -17.70 1.81 7.19
N GLU A 439 -16.97 1.98 6.11
CA GLU A 439 -16.38 0.88 5.33
C GLU A 439 -14.99 0.51 5.84
N LEU A 440 -14.12 1.49 6.11
CA LEU A 440 -12.78 1.25 6.62
C LEU A 440 -12.76 0.45 7.94
N PRO A 441 -13.58 0.76 8.96
CA PRO A 441 -13.66 -0.07 10.17
C PRO A 441 -14.02 -1.54 9.88
N LYS A 442 -14.92 -1.80 8.92
CA LYS A 442 -15.30 -3.16 8.52
C LYS A 442 -14.12 -3.92 7.92
N PHE A 443 -13.28 -3.24 7.12
CA PHE A 443 -12.07 -3.87 6.59
C PHE A 443 -11.05 -4.17 7.68
N ILE A 444 -10.86 -3.27 8.66
CA ILE A 444 -9.99 -3.56 9.80
C ILE A 444 -10.51 -4.75 10.61
N LYS A 445 -11.83 -4.78 10.86
CA LYS A 445 -12.49 -5.94 11.49
C LYS A 445 -12.23 -7.24 10.74
N ALA A 446 -12.32 -7.21 9.42
CA ALA A 446 -12.11 -8.39 8.58
C ALA A 446 -10.68 -8.95 8.65
N LEU A 447 -9.70 -8.22 9.15
CA LEU A 447 -8.32 -8.69 9.30
C LEU A 447 -8.14 -9.68 10.45
N TYR A 448 -9.05 -9.72 11.41
CA TYR A 448 -8.91 -10.57 12.62
C TYR A 448 -10.14 -11.47 12.88
N GLY A 449 -11.25 -11.18 12.16
CA GLY A 449 -12.55 -11.86 12.32
C GLY A 449 -12.75 -13.07 11.40
#